data_0dd36fdcd2a5489af0b3835929f40a14
#
_entry.id   0dd36fdcd2a5489af0b3835929f40a14
#
_cell.length_a   1.000
_cell.length_b   1.000
_cell.length_c   1.000
_cell.angle_alpha   90.00
_cell.angle_beta   90.00
_cell.angle_gamma   90.00
#
_symmetry.space_group_name_H-M   'P 1'
#
loop_
_entity.id
_entity.type
_entity.pdbx_description
1 polymer ?
#
loop_
_entity_poly.entity_id
_entity_poly.type
_entity_poly.pdbx_seq_one_letter_code
_entity_poly.pdbx_strand_id
1 'polypeptide(L)'
;DVNFGSVNMDTLKSHEQTTAQTPFQIHLTGCPTAQNVSIGLEGTPDTHAHGKADGVLAMNAGEGVAQGVGIEVYSSDDGSTQGTQLTFDHQVKTTAKQADGNGDITFGFLADLKSDSDVDVTAGNINATASIDINYE
;
A
#
# COMPACT_ATOMS: atom_id res chain seq x y z
N ASP A 1 -7.54 -3.10 8.43
CA ASP A 1 -6.15 -3.45 8.78
C ASP A 1 -5.60 -4.49 7.82
N VAL A 2 -4.36 -4.29 7.40
CA VAL A 2 -3.64 -5.27 6.58
C VAL A 2 -2.65 -5.99 7.48
N ASN A 3 -2.74 -7.32 7.52
CA ASN A 3 -1.89 -8.14 8.37
C ASN A 3 -0.91 -8.94 7.49
N PHE A 4 0.38 -8.65 7.62
CA PHE A 4 1.43 -9.36 6.87
C PHE A 4 1.83 -10.69 7.52
N GLY A 5 1.27 -11.01 8.69
CA GLY A 5 1.63 -12.22 9.43
C GLY A 5 3.07 -12.17 9.94
N SER A 6 3.65 -13.36 10.13
CA SER A 6 5.05 -13.46 10.51
C SER A 6 5.92 -13.33 9.27
N VAL A 7 6.87 -12.39 9.30
CA VAL A 7 7.77 -12.13 8.20
C VAL A 7 9.17 -12.63 8.56
N ASN A 8 9.76 -13.43 7.66
CA ASN A 8 11.12 -13.92 7.84
C ASN A 8 12.11 -12.78 7.56
N MET A 9 12.88 -12.41 8.56
CA MET A 9 13.87 -11.34 8.43
C MET A 9 14.95 -11.64 7.39
N ASP A 10 15.25 -12.90 7.14
CA ASP A 10 16.25 -13.27 6.12
C ASP A 10 15.82 -12.82 4.73
N THR A 11 14.53 -12.74 4.46
CA THR A 11 13.99 -12.22 3.20
C THR A 11 14.34 -10.75 3.00
N LEU A 12 14.37 -9.96 4.07
CA LEU A 12 14.58 -8.51 4.04
C LEU A 12 16.01 -8.11 4.44
N LYS A 13 16.85 -9.07 4.75
CA LYS A 13 18.22 -8.82 5.25
C LYS A 13 19.10 -8.09 4.24
N SER A 14 18.92 -8.36 2.97
CA SER A 14 19.55 -7.59 1.89
C SER A 14 18.71 -6.36 1.60
N HIS A 15 19.38 -5.25 1.26
CA HIS A 15 18.66 -4.02 0.93
C HIS A 15 17.81 -4.20 -0.33
N GLU A 16 16.71 -3.45 -0.41
CA GLU A 16 15.79 -3.41 -1.55
C GLU A 16 15.09 -4.74 -1.87
N GLN A 17 14.91 -5.59 -0.87
CA GLN A 17 14.15 -6.84 -1.02
C GLN A 17 12.71 -6.67 -0.58
N THR A 18 11.82 -7.48 -1.13
CA THR A 18 10.40 -7.44 -0.81
C THR A 18 9.91 -8.76 -0.24
N THR A 19 8.86 -8.69 0.58
CA THR A 19 8.15 -9.88 1.06
C THR A 19 7.14 -10.36 0.03
N ALA A 20 6.51 -11.50 0.30
CA ALA A 20 5.34 -11.94 -0.44
C ALA A 20 4.21 -10.91 -0.29
N GLN A 21 3.40 -10.76 -1.33
CA GLN A 21 2.32 -9.79 -1.36
C GLN A 21 1.12 -10.29 -0.57
N THR A 22 0.48 -9.37 0.15
CA THR A 22 -0.74 -9.63 0.93
C THR A 22 -1.90 -8.89 0.27
N PRO A 23 -2.98 -9.59 -0.14
CA PRO A 23 -4.13 -8.93 -0.75
C PRO A 23 -5.02 -8.28 0.31
N PHE A 24 -5.61 -7.14 -0.06
CA PHE A 24 -6.67 -6.50 0.71
C PHE A 24 -7.61 -5.75 -0.22
N GLN A 25 -8.76 -5.36 0.30
CA GLN A 25 -9.79 -4.67 -0.48
C GLN A 25 -10.30 -3.45 0.27
N ILE A 26 -10.70 -2.44 -0.50
CA ILE A 26 -11.45 -1.29 0.00
C ILE A 26 -12.81 -1.33 -0.68
N HIS A 27 -13.88 -1.38 0.15
CA HIS A 27 -15.25 -1.48 -0.31
C HIS A 27 -15.98 -0.19 -0.02
N LEU A 28 -16.54 0.43 -1.07
CA LEU A 28 -17.32 1.66 -0.97
C LEU A 28 -18.80 1.35 -1.19
N THR A 29 -19.67 1.98 -0.42
CA THR A 29 -21.12 1.82 -0.53
C THR A 29 -21.78 3.18 -0.74
N GLY A 30 -23.00 3.17 -1.28
CA GLY A 30 -23.76 4.40 -1.47
C GLY A 30 -23.22 5.31 -2.55
N CYS A 31 -22.45 4.78 -3.52
CA CYS A 31 -21.88 5.57 -4.59
C CYS A 31 -22.90 5.81 -5.72
N PRO A 32 -22.90 7.02 -6.33
CA PRO A 32 -23.73 7.25 -7.53
C PRO A 32 -23.29 6.34 -8.67
N THR A 33 -24.25 5.71 -9.35
CA THR A 33 -23.96 4.70 -10.38
C THR A 33 -23.35 5.27 -11.66
N ALA A 34 -23.56 6.55 -11.94
CA ALA A 34 -23.03 7.20 -13.13
C ALA A 34 -21.70 7.91 -12.88
N GLN A 35 -21.16 7.82 -11.67
CA GLN A 35 -19.94 8.54 -11.27
C GLN A 35 -18.74 7.60 -11.37
N ASN A 36 -17.67 8.08 -12.02
CA ASN A 36 -16.39 7.40 -11.99
C ASN A 36 -15.67 7.70 -10.67
N VAL A 37 -15.16 6.67 -10.03
CA VAL A 37 -14.50 6.79 -8.73
C VAL A 37 -13.14 6.13 -8.80
N SER A 38 -12.12 6.80 -8.29
CA SER A 38 -10.78 6.24 -8.12
C SER A 38 -10.28 6.49 -6.71
N ILE A 39 -9.28 5.70 -6.29
CA ILE A 39 -8.67 5.83 -4.97
C ILE A 39 -7.22 6.22 -5.14
N GLY A 40 -6.80 7.28 -4.43
CA GLY A 40 -5.42 7.62 -4.19
C GLY A 40 -5.04 7.38 -2.75
N LEU A 41 -3.76 7.33 -2.47
CA LEU A 41 -3.24 7.17 -1.12
C LEU A 41 -2.40 8.39 -0.74
N GLU A 42 -2.40 8.71 0.54
CA GLU A 42 -1.57 9.77 1.10
C GLU A 42 -0.94 9.28 2.40
N GLY A 43 0.35 9.51 2.55
CA GLY A 43 1.09 9.11 3.74
C GLY A 43 2.50 9.67 3.70
N THR A 44 3.28 9.36 4.72
CA THR A 44 4.66 9.80 4.80
C THR A 44 5.54 8.85 4.00
N PRO A 45 6.22 9.33 2.94
CA PRO A 45 7.08 8.44 2.15
C PRO A 45 8.32 8.04 2.93
N ASP A 46 8.82 6.83 2.65
CA ASP A 46 10.08 6.34 3.19
C ASP A 46 11.23 6.96 2.39
N THR A 47 11.93 7.91 2.99
CA THR A 47 13.03 8.64 2.34
C THR A 47 14.29 7.81 2.15
N HIS A 48 14.37 6.64 2.79
CA HIS A 48 15.49 5.72 2.65
C HIS A 48 15.26 4.65 1.58
N ALA A 49 14.07 4.62 0.99
CA ALA A 49 13.77 3.70 -0.10
C ALA A 49 14.45 4.15 -1.39
N HIS A 50 14.96 3.18 -2.14
CA HIS A 50 15.55 3.46 -3.44
C HIS A 50 14.47 3.57 -4.53
N GLY A 51 14.72 4.40 -5.52
CA GLY A 51 13.81 4.58 -6.66
C GLY A 51 12.67 5.53 -6.34
N LYS A 52 11.44 5.03 -6.39
CA LYS A 52 10.25 5.86 -6.14
C LYS A 52 9.93 5.92 -4.65
N ALA A 53 10.60 6.82 -3.93
CA ALA A 53 10.35 7.01 -2.50
C ALA A 53 8.87 7.26 -2.17
N ASP A 54 8.15 7.97 -3.05
CA ASP A 54 6.73 8.25 -2.87
C ASP A 54 5.84 7.00 -2.97
N GLY A 55 6.35 5.90 -3.53
CA GLY A 55 5.68 4.62 -3.61
C GLY A 55 5.93 3.70 -2.43
N VAL A 56 6.70 4.14 -1.43
CA VAL A 56 6.98 3.36 -0.23
C VAL A 56 6.56 4.16 0.99
N LEU A 57 5.65 3.57 1.78
CA LEU A 57 5.13 4.20 3.00
C LEU A 57 6.09 3.93 4.16
N ALA A 58 6.51 5.00 4.86
CA ALA A 58 7.36 4.88 6.03
C ALA A 58 6.61 4.26 7.21
N MET A 59 7.34 3.53 8.08
CA MET A 59 6.81 3.08 9.36
C MET A 59 6.60 4.28 10.28
N ASN A 60 5.57 4.19 11.13
CA ASN A 60 5.39 5.16 12.20
C ASN A 60 6.51 5.01 13.23
N ALA A 61 7.00 6.12 13.76
CA ALA A 61 8.01 6.09 14.80
C ALA A 61 7.42 5.53 16.11
N GLY A 62 8.23 4.78 16.87
CA GLY A 62 7.79 4.23 18.14
C GLY A 62 8.65 3.08 18.61
N GLU A 63 8.54 2.72 19.89
CA GLU A 63 9.23 1.57 20.44
C GLU A 63 8.64 0.28 19.87
N GLY A 64 9.50 -0.68 19.59
CA GLY A 64 9.10 -1.99 19.09
C GLY A 64 8.64 -2.02 17.65
N VAL A 65 8.76 -0.92 16.91
CA VAL A 65 8.44 -0.85 15.49
C VAL A 65 9.66 -1.29 14.67
N ALA A 66 9.42 -2.11 13.65
CA ALA A 66 10.48 -2.53 12.72
C ALA A 66 11.10 -1.31 12.04
N GLN A 67 12.40 -1.38 11.79
CA GLN A 67 13.14 -0.32 11.11
C GLN A 67 13.79 -0.86 9.84
N GLY A 68 14.12 0.05 8.92
CA GLY A 68 14.73 -0.31 7.67
C GLY A 68 13.79 -0.94 6.65
N VAL A 69 12.48 -0.77 6.85
CA VAL A 69 11.44 -1.29 5.94
C VAL A 69 10.37 -0.24 5.72
N GLY A 70 9.71 -0.35 4.58
CA GLY A 70 8.52 0.42 4.25
C GLY A 70 7.49 -0.48 3.59
N ILE A 71 6.34 0.09 3.24
CA ILE A 71 5.21 -0.64 2.66
C ILE A 71 4.96 -0.13 1.25
N GLU A 72 4.86 -1.05 0.29
CA GLU A 72 4.41 -0.77 -1.07
C GLU A 72 2.99 -1.29 -1.27
N VAL A 73 2.18 -0.55 -2.05
CA VAL A 73 0.81 -0.94 -2.38
C VAL A 73 0.62 -0.89 -3.89
N TYR A 74 0.10 -1.97 -4.45
CA TYR A 74 -0.24 -2.09 -5.87
C TYR A 74 -1.73 -2.31 -6.02
N SER A 75 -2.32 -1.79 -7.09
CA SER A 75 -3.68 -2.15 -7.46
C SER A 75 -3.72 -3.60 -7.94
N SER A 76 -4.80 -4.32 -7.68
CA SER A 76 -4.96 -5.69 -8.14
C SER A 76 -6.44 -6.06 -8.20
N ASP A 77 -6.97 -6.24 -9.40
CA ASP A 77 -8.39 -6.56 -9.57
C ASP A 77 -8.72 -8.00 -9.17
N ASP A 78 -7.75 -8.91 -9.24
CA ASP A 78 -7.98 -10.33 -8.96
C ASP A 78 -7.38 -10.80 -7.63
N GLY A 79 -6.69 -9.92 -6.90
CA GLY A 79 -6.06 -10.27 -5.63
C GLY A 79 -4.77 -11.08 -5.76
N SER A 80 -4.27 -11.30 -6.97
CA SER A 80 -3.04 -12.08 -7.20
C SER A 80 -2.10 -11.46 -8.23
N THR A 81 -2.63 -10.70 -9.17
CA THR A 81 -1.82 -10.06 -10.22
C THR A 81 -1.51 -8.62 -9.83
N GLN A 82 -0.23 -8.29 -9.75
CA GLN A 82 0.23 -6.95 -9.45
C GLN A 82 -0.10 -6.01 -10.61
N GLY A 83 -0.83 -4.96 -10.31
CA GLY A 83 -1.15 -3.89 -11.26
C GLY A 83 -0.23 -2.70 -11.11
N THR A 84 -0.81 -1.52 -11.00
CA THR A 84 -0.06 -0.26 -10.88
C THR A 84 0.33 -0.01 -9.43
N GLN A 85 1.60 0.35 -9.20
CA GLN A 85 2.05 0.78 -7.88
C GLN A 85 1.47 2.16 -7.57
N LEU A 86 0.78 2.27 -6.44
CA LEU A 86 0.24 3.54 -5.99
C LEU A 86 1.31 4.31 -5.22
N THR A 87 1.26 5.63 -5.34
CA THR A 87 2.15 6.51 -4.57
C THR A 87 1.41 7.11 -3.38
N PHE A 88 2.15 7.47 -2.33
CA PHE A 88 1.55 8.01 -1.10
C PHE A 88 1.46 9.55 -1.12
N ASP A 89 1.64 10.14 -2.30
CA ASP A 89 1.41 11.55 -2.57
C ASP A 89 0.13 11.80 -3.40
N HIS A 90 -0.73 10.78 -3.52
CA HIS A 90 -1.98 10.72 -4.28
C HIS A 90 -1.84 11.05 -5.78
N GLN A 91 -0.65 11.00 -6.34
CA GLN A 91 -0.45 11.27 -7.77
C GLN A 91 -0.77 10.04 -8.64
N VAL A 92 -0.34 8.85 -8.23
CA VAL A 92 -0.68 7.60 -8.92
C VAL A 92 -1.85 6.95 -8.20
N LYS A 93 -2.97 6.80 -8.91
CA LYS A 93 -4.25 6.33 -8.36
C LYS A 93 -4.66 5.02 -9.03
N THR A 94 -5.69 4.38 -8.47
CA THR A 94 -6.34 3.25 -9.11
C THR A 94 -7.00 3.68 -10.41
N THR A 95 -7.25 2.71 -11.29
CA THR A 95 -8.14 2.92 -12.44
C THR A 95 -9.53 3.24 -11.91
N ALA A 96 -10.19 4.23 -12.53
CA ALA A 96 -11.54 4.62 -12.12
C ALA A 96 -12.55 3.50 -12.38
N LYS A 97 -13.49 3.34 -11.47
CA LYS A 97 -14.59 2.38 -11.55
C LYS A 97 -15.92 3.06 -11.32
N GLN A 98 -16.98 2.47 -11.84
CA GLN A 98 -18.33 2.89 -11.56
C GLN A 98 -18.99 1.91 -10.59
N ALA A 99 -19.91 2.42 -9.77
CA ALA A 99 -20.67 1.58 -8.85
C ALA A 99 -21.58 0.62 -9.62
N ASP A 100 -21.83 -0.53 -9.04
CA ASP A 100 -22.83 -1.47 -9.55
C ASP A 100 -24.26 -0.94 -9.30
N GLY A 101 -25.27 -1.75 -9.62
CA GLY A 101 -26.67 -1.34 -9.46
C GLY A 101 -27.09 -1.08 -8.02
N ASN A 102 -26.31 -1.52 -7.04
CA ASN A 102 -26.55 -1.29 -5.61
C ASN A 102 -25.75 -0.10 -5.06
N GLY A 103 -24.94 0.54 -5.87
CA GLY A 103 -24.08 1.64 -5.42
C GLY A 103 -22.78 1.17 -4.77
N ASP A 104 -22.34 -0.06 -5.04
CA ASP A 104 -21.16 -0.64 -4.44
C ASP A 104 -19.98 -0.66 -5.40
N ILE A 105 -18.80 -0.33 -4.88
CA ILE A 105 -17.53 -0.41 -5.61
C ILE A 105 -16.52 -1.13 -4.72
N THR A 106 -15.78 -2.08 -5.28
CA THR A 106 -14.69 -2.74 -4.57
C THR A 106 -13.39 -2.53 -5.32
N PHE A 107 -12.37 -2.03 -4.61
CA PHE A 107 -11.02 -1.88 -5.12
C PHE A 107 -10.12 -2.93 -4.45
N GLY A 108 -9.42 -3.72 -5.26
CA GLY A 108 -8.48 -4.70 -4.76
C GLY A 108 -7.05 -4.19 -4.80
N PHE A 109 -6.24 -4.64 -3.86
CA PHE A 109 -4.84 -4.21 -3.70
C PHE A 109 -3.97 -5.37 -3.28
N LEU A 110 -2.67 -5.24 -3.56
CA LEU A 110 -1.63 -6.09 -3.01
C LEU A 110 -0.64 -5.19 -2.27
N ALA A 111 -0.25 -5.58 -1.07
CA ALA A 111 0.73 -4.86 -0.28
C ALA A 111 1.90 -5.76 0.07
N ASP A 112 3.10 -5.19 0.10
CA ASP A 112 4.29 -5.90 0.58
C ASP A 112 5.17 -4.98 1.40
N LEU A 113 6.14 -5.58 2.09
CA LEU A 113 7.18 -4.87 2.80
C LEU A 113 8.42 -4.84 1.93
N LYS A 114 9.07 -3.69 1.87
CA LYS A 114 10.31 -3.51 1.14
C LYS A 114 11.39 -2.99 2.08
N SER A 115 12.57 -3.63 2.05
CA SER A 115 13.72 -3.16 2.82
C SER A 115 14.31 -1.90 2.19
N ASP A 116 14.79 -1.00 3.06
CA ASP A 116 15.39 0.26 2.63
C ASP A 116 16.74 0.03 1.95
N SER A 117 17.18 1.03 1.18
CA SER A 117 18.43 0.94 0.43
C SER A 117 19.66 1.18 1.31
N ASP A 118 19.53 1.93 2.41
CA ASP A 118 20.67 2.39 3.22
C ASP A 118 20.47 2.21 4.73
N VAL A 119 19.35 1.66 5.17
CA VAL A 119 19.08 1.40 6.59
C VAL A 119 18.92 -0.10 6.80
N ASP A 120 19.60 -0.65 7.77
CA ASP A 120 19.52 -2.07 8.09
C ASP A 120 18.16 -2.42 8.70
N VAL A 121 17.64 -3.57 8.32
CA VAL A 121 16.35 -4.05 8.81
C VAL A 121 16.49 -4.56 10.24
N THR A 122 15.62 -4.10 11.12
CA THR A 122 15.51 -4.60 12.50
C THR A 122 14.12 -5.18 12.73
N ALA A 123 14.07 -6.22 13.56
CA ALA A 123 12.80 -6.87 13.92
C ALA A 123 11.91 -5.91 14.72
N GLY A 124 10.61 -6.04 14.53
CA GLY A 124 9.64 -5.24 15.26
C GLY A 124 8.25 -5.36 14.67
N ASN A 125 7.33 -4.61 15.23
CA ASN A 125 5.96 -4.55 14.74
C ASN A 125 5.88 -3.70 13.47
N ILE A 126 4.99 -4.10 12.57
CA ILE A 126 4.68 -3.32 11.39
C ILE A 126 3.60 -2.31 11.79
N ASN A 127 3.93 -1.04 11.71
CA ASN A 127 3.03 0.03 12.11
C ASN A 127 3.20 1.23 11.16
N ALA A 128 2.22 1.41 10.28
CA ALA A 128 2.21 2.53 9.34
C ALA A 128 0.77 2.95 9.09
N THR A 129 0.58 4.22 8.77
CA THR A 129 -0.74 4.79 8.54
C THR A 129 -0.73 5.57 7.23
N ALA A 130 -1.75 5.32 6.40
CA ALA A 130 -1.99 6.10 5.19
C ALA A 130 -3.46 6.51 5.15
N SER A 131 -3.71 7.68 4.57
CA SER A 131 -5.06 8.17 4.32
C SER A 131 -5.50 7.73 2.92
N ILE A 132 -6.80 7.51 2.76
CA ILE A 132 -7.40 7.15 1.48
C ILE A 132 -8.12 8.36 0.93
N ASP A 133 -7.75 8.77 -0.29
CA ASP A 133 -8.44 9.83 -1.02
C ASP A 133 -9.40 9.19 -2.02
N ILE A 134 -10.67 9.53 -1.91
CA ILE A 134 -11.69 9.06 -2.85
C ILE A 134 -11.94 10.19 -3.84
N ASN A 135 -11.70 9.93 -5.12
CA ASN A 135 -11.83 10.91 -6.19
C ASN A 135 -13.05 10.59 -7.05
N TYR A 136 -13.94 11.55 -7.21
CA TYR A 136 -15.12 11.47 -8.07
C TYR A 136 -14.86 12.26 -9.34
N GLU A 137 -15.11 11.62 -10.47
CA GLU A 137 -14.86 12.22 -11.79
C GLU A 137 -16.14 12.35 -12.61
#